data_39d881e5e9d38b814411843f58ab77b1
#
_entry.id   39d881e5e9d38b814411843f58ab77b1
#
_cell.length_a   1.000
_cell.length_b   1.000
_cell.length_c   1.000
_cell.angle_alpha   90.00
_cell.angle_beta   90.00
_cell.angle_gamma   90.00
#
_symmetry.space_group_name_H-M   'P 1'
#
loop_
_entity.id
_entity.type
_entity.pdbx_description
1 polymer ?
#
loop_
_entity_poly.entity_id
_entity_poly.type
_entity_poly.pdbx_seq_one_letter_code
_entity_poly.pdbx_strand_id
1 'polypeptide(L)'
;MSVIKVIHRKISKVGRGGMIKKPKYITWWIFALIAFLFFVLLQIPAAWLISKFYKNNQTLHNVSGNIWKGQADWHKGQLRGSLSWNTRPLDLVLLRVAADVEVHSGNTKLEGIVGYRFGSVLVQSLDGQVAPETLKSIVDWQWPSNAIQLKDIHLNFKKQHYKKLYNKS
;
A
#
# COMPACT_ATOMS: atom_id res chain seq x y z
N MET A 1 56.73 -58.35 -6.91
CA MET A 1 56.59 -57.14 -6.06
C MET A 1 56.24 -55.91 -6.91
N SER A 2 55.31 -56.07 -7.87
CA SER A 2 55.03 -54.98 -8.86
C SER A 2 53.61 -54.75 -9.17
N VAL A 3 52.66 -55.47 -8.54
CA VAL A 3 51.17 -55.33 -8.84
C VAL A 3 50.49 -54.37 -7.89
N ILE A 4 51.02 -54.16 -6.68
CA ILE A 4 50.35 -53.29 -5.66
C ILE A 4 50.50 -51.78 -5.96
N LYS A 5 51.55 -51.40 -6.72
CA LYS A 5 51.79 -49.98 -7.07
C LYS A 5 50.83 -49.40 -8.14
N VAL A 6 50.17 -50.26 -8.91
CA VAL A 6 49.26 -49.84 -9.99
C VAL A 6 47.87 -49.55 -9.45
N ILE A 7 47.45 -50.21 -8.37
CA ILE A 7 46.09 -50.03 -7.80
C ILE A 7 45.98 -48.71 -7.02
N HIS A 8 47.10 -48.26 -6.40
CA HIS A 8 47.06 -47.04 -5.59
C HIS A 8 47.01 -45.75 -6.41
N ARG A 9 47.24 -45.75 -7.72
CA ARG A 9 47.15 -44.58 -8.60
C ARG A 9 45.78 -44.37 -9.23
N LYS A 10 44.86 -45.32 -9.10
CA LYS A 10 43.53 -45.22 -9.74
C LYS A 10 42.43 -44.71 -8.82
N ILE A 11 42.69 -44.61 -7.50
CA ILE A 11 41.71 -44.20 -6.51
C ILE A 11 41.75 -42.71 -6.17
N SER A 12 42.83 -42.00 -6.54
CA SER A 12 42.98 -40.57 -6.19
C SER A 12 42.38 -39.57 -7.21
N LYS A 13 41.60 -40.04 -8.19
CA LYS A 13 40.93 -39.15 -9.18
C LYS A 13 39.40 -39.10 -9.13
N VAL A 14 38.82 -39.68 -8.07
CA VAL A 14 37.36 -39.57 -7.84
C VAL A 14 37.14 -38.58 -6.71
N GLY A 15 37.17 -37.31 -7.01
CA GLY A 15 36.97 -36.28 -5.98
C GLY A 15 37.16 -34.85 -6.47
N ARG A 16 36.85 -34.57 -7.74
CA ARG A 16 36.58 -33.18 -8.12
C ARG A 16 35.07 -33.05 -8.30
N GLY A 17 34.45 -32.62 -7.22
CA GLY A 17 33.08 -32.14 -7.26
C GLY A 17 32.98 -31.12 -8.39
N GLY A 18 32.41 -31.54 -9.50
CA GLY A 18 32.00 -30.62 -10.56
C GLY A 18 31.06 -29.59 -9.92
N MET A 19 31.53 -28.35 -9.75
CA MET A 19 30.63 -27.24 -9.51
C MET A 19 29.59 -27.28 -10.62
N ILE A 20 28.38 -27.69 -10.28
CA ILE A 20 27.25 -27.63 -11.19
C ILE A 20 27.14 -26.16 -11.55
N LYS A 21 27.64 -25.74 -12.70
CA LYS A 21 27.42 -24.42 -13.25
C LYS A 21 25.92 -24.31 -13.44
N LYS A 22 25.27 -23.62 -12.54
CA LYS A 22 23.83 -23.32 -12.67
C LYS A 22 23.61 -22.72 -14.07
N PRO A 23 22.75 -23.34 -14.86
CA PRO A 23 22.60 -22.92 -16.25
C PRO A 23 22.11 -21.47 -16.27
N LYS A 24 22.77 -20.62 -17.06
CA LYS A 24 22.47 -19.17 -17.15
C LYS A 24 21.01 -18.87 -17.49
N TYR A 25 20.29 -19.78 -18.11
CA TYR A 25 18.88 -19.63 -18.44
C TYR A 25 17.96 -19.62 -17.21
N ILE A 26 18.33 -20.24 -16.08
CA ILE A 26 17.53 -20.19 -14.83
C ILE A 26 17.46 -18.74 -14.32
N THR A 27 18.54 -17.99 -14.39
CA THR A 27 18.57 -16.56 -13.99
C THR A 27 17.62 -15.73 -14.85
N TRP A 28 17.56 -16.01 -16.15
CA TRP A 28 16.63 -15.34 -17.07
C TRP A 28 15.15 -15.67 -16.76
N TRP A 29 14.86 -16.92 -16.43
CA TRP A 29 13.52 -17.34 -16.02
C TRP A 29 13.08 -16.67 -14.71
N ILE A 30 13.98 -16.56 -13.74
CA ILE A 30 13.70 -15.85 -12.47
C ILE A 30 13.41 -14.37 -12.76
N PHE A 31 14.21 -13.73 -13.60
CA PHE A 31 14.00 -12.34 -13.98
C PHE A 31 12.67 -12.14 -14.72
N ALA A 32 12.35 -13.02 -15.67
CA ALA A 32 11.07 -13.00 -16.38
C ALA A 32 9.87 -13.20 -15.43
N LEU A 33 9.99 -14.12 -14.46
CA LEU A 33 8.95 -14.33 -13.45
C LEU A 33 8.74 -13.10 -12.56
N ILE A 34 9.82 -12.47 -12.12
CA ILE A 34 9.75 -11.24 -11.30
C ILE A 34 9.11 -10.12 -12.11
N ALA A 35 9.51 -9.93 -13.36
CA ALA A 35 8.93 -8.93 -14.26
C ALA A 35 7.44 -9.19 -14.51
N PHE A 36 7.05 -10.46 -14.70
CA PHE A 36 5.66 -10.85 -14.87
C PHE A 36 4.84 -10.56 -13.61
N LEU A 37 5.32 -10.95 -12.42
CA LEU A 37 4.65 -10.65 -11.15
C LEU A 37 4.49 -9.15 -10.93
N PHE A 38 5.53 -8.38 -11.26
CA PHE A 38 5.48 -6.93 -11.19
C PHE A 38 4.42 -6.34 -12.13
N PHE A 39 4.34 -6.86 -13.36
CA PHE A 39 3.33 -6.43 -14.33
C PHE A 39 1.90 -6.77 -13.86
N VAL A 40 1.69 -7.96 -13.28
CA VAL A 40 0.41 -8.33 -12.68
C VAL A 40 0.02 -7.39 -11.55
N LEU A 41 0.97 -7.04 -10.66
CA LEU A 41 0.73 -6.08 -9.58
C LEU A 41 0.32 -4.69 -10.09
N LEU A 42 0.87 -4.27 -11.23
CA LEU A 42 0.51 -2.99 -11.84
C LEU A 42 -0.94 -2.95 -12.37
N GLN A 43 -1.52 -4.10 -12.67
CA GLN A 43 -2.85 -4.20 -13.27
C GLN A 43 -3.97 -4.55 -12.28
N ILE A 44 -3.68 -4.72 -10.98
CA ILE A 44 -4.71 -5.09 -10.00
C ILE A 44 -5.82 -4.03 -9.97
N PRO A 45 -7.08 -4.38 -10.30
CA PRO A 45 -8.19 -3.44 -10.23
C PRO A 45 -8.49 -3.04 -8.78
N ALA A 46 -8.69 -1.75 -8.54
CA ALA A 46 -9.03 -1.25 -7.21
C ALA A 46 -10.35 -1.85 -6.68
N ALA A 47 -11.34 -1.99 -7.55
CA ALA A 47 -12.64 -2.57 -7.20
C ALA A 47 -12.51 -4.01 -6.66
N TRP A 48 -11.63 -4.84 -7.25
CA TRP A 48 -11.39 -6.20 -6.77
C TRP A 48 -10.78 -6.21 -5.36
N LEU A 49 -9.83 -5.33 -5.11
CA LEU A 49 -9.17 -5.23 -3.80
C LEU A 49 -10.19 -4.80 -2.72
N ILE A 50 -10.97 -3.76 -3.00
CA ILE A 50 -11.97 -3.25 -2.06
C ILE A 50 -13.04 -4.32 -1.78
N SER A 51 -13.54 -5.01 -2.78
CA SER A 51 -14.54 -6.09 -2.59
C SER A 51 -14.01 -7.24 -1.76
N LYS A 52 -12.71 -7.54 -1.84
CA LYS A 52 -12.08 -8.64 -1.08
C LYS A 52 -11.87 -8.29 0.39
N PHE A 53 -11.46 -7.06 0.69
CA PHE A 53 -11.13 -6.62 2.06
C PHE A 53 -12.30 -5.98 2.80
N TYR A 54 -13.25 -5.41 2.07
CA TYR A 54 -14.41 -4.72 2.63
C TYR A 54 -15.71 -5.35 2.18
N LYS A 55 -15.95 -6.58 2.61
CA LYS A 55 -17.15 -7.36 2.25
C LYS A 55 -18.51 -6.69 2.57
N ASN A 56 -18.52 -5.71 3.49
CA ASN A 56 -19.76 -5.08 3.98
C ASN A 56 -19.77 -3.56 3.70
N ASN A 57 -19.15 -3.15 2.59
CA ASN A 57 -18.94 -1.74 2.33
C ASN A 57 -20.12 -1.12 1.57
N GLN A 58 -21.12 -0.65 2.32
CA GLN A 58 -22.22 0.15 1.78
C GLN A 58 -21.81 1.62 1.54
N THR A 59 -20.57 1.97 1.88
CA THR A 59 -20.09 3.35 1.87
C THR A 59 -19.42 3.73 0.56
N LEU A 60 -18.73 2.78 -0.13
CA LEU A 60 -18.01 3.05 -1.37
C LEU A 60 -18.76 2.45 -2.57
N HIS A 61 -18.97 3.27 -3.58
CA HIS A 61 -19.64 2.92 -4.83
C HIS A 61 -18.78 3.35 -6.02
N ASN A 62 -19.09 2.82 -7.21
CA ASN A 62 -18.45 3.23 -8.48
C ASN A 62 -16.92 3.25 -8.44
N VAL A 63 -16.32 2.27 -7.76
CA VAL A 63 -14.87 2.19 -7.68
C VAL A 63 -14.31 1.88 -9.06
N SER A 64 -13.45 2.75 -9.57
CA SER A 64 -12.82 2.64 -10.88
C SER A 64 -11.31 2.87 -10.80
N GLY A 65 -10.59 2.38 -11.81
CA GLY A 65 -9.14 2.45 -11.86
C GLY A 65 -8.45 1.26 -11.19
N ASN A 66 -7.18 1.44 -10.87
CA ASN A 66 -6.32 0.43 -10.26
C ASN A 66 -5.79 0.90 -8.89
N ILE A 67 -4.97 0.08 -8.24
CA ILE A 67 -4.39 0.41 -6.93
C ILE A 67 -3.47 1.64 -6.98
N TRP A 68 -2.95 1.99 -8.15
CA TRP A 68 -2.02 3.10 -8.32
C TRP A 68 -2.75 4.41 -8.58
N LYS A 69 -3.79 4.37 -9.41
CA LYS A 69 -4.60 5.54 -9.73
C LYS A 69 -6.05 5.13 -9.91
N GLY A 70 -6.94 5.75 -9.15
CA GLY A 70 -8.35 5.44 -9.23
C GLY A 70 -9.20 6.49 -8.55
N GLN A 71 -10.50 6.22 -8.59
CA GLN A 71 -11.52 7.01 -7.97
C GLN A 71 -12.64 6.14 -7.44
N ALA A 72 -13.34 6.61 -6.43
CA ALA A 72 -14.52 5.97 -5.87
C ALA A 72 -15.50 7.03 -5.39
N ASP A 73 -16.78 6.75 -5.54
CA ASP A 73 -17.80 7.55 -4.90
C ASP A 73 -18.09 7.00 -3.51
N TRP A 74 -18.32 7.88 -2.55
CA TRP A 74 -18.66 7.47 -1.21
C TRP A 74 -19.98 8.12 -0.77
N HIS A 75 -20.71 7.37 0.04
CA HIS A 75 -21.99 7.81 0.61
C HIS A 75 -22.08 7.39 2.07
N LYS A 76 -22.31 8.34 2.95
CA LYS A 76 -22.50 8.08 4.38
C LYS A 76 -23.59 8.98 4.95
N GLY A 77 -24.77 8.41 5.19
CA GLY A 77 -25.92 9.16 5.61
C GLY A 77 -26.37 10.16 4.52
N GLN A 78 -26.39 11.44 4.84
CA GLN A 78 -26.74 12.50 3.88
C GLN A 78 -25.53 13.02 3.09
N LEU A 79 -24.32 12.67 3.50
CA LEU A 79 -23.10 13.08 2.83
C LEU A 79 -22.79 12.18 1.64
N ARG A 80 -22.47 12.79 0.52
CA ARG A 80 -22.00 12.15 -0.71
C ARG A 80 -20.76 12.85 -1.20
N GLY A 81 -19.87 12.10 -1.79
CA GLY A 81 -18.67 12.69 -2.33
C GLY A 81 -17.92 11.73 -3.22
N SER A 82 -16.83 12.20 -3.76
CA SER A 82 -15.86 11.42 -4.51
C SER A 82 -14.50 11.44 -3.81
N LEU A 83 -13.81 10.36 -3.94
CA LEU A 83 -12.44 10.16 -3.47
C LEU A 83 -11.60 9.76 -4.67
N SER A 84 -10.52 10.46 -4.94
CA SER A 84 -9.54 10.04 -5.93
C SER A 84 -8.19 9.83 -5.26
N TRP A 85 -7.40 8.90 -5.80
CA TRP A 85 -6.05 8.61 -5.32
C TRP A 85 -5.08 8.41 -6.47
N ASN A 86 -3.86 8.83 -6.23
CA ASN A 86 -2.75 8.63 -7.13
C ASN A 86 -1.52 8.21 -6.30
N THR A 87 -1.21 6.92 -6.30
CA THR A 87 -0.10 6.36 -5.53
C THR A 87 1.23 6.77 -6.12
N ARG A 88 2.18 7.12 -5.28
CA ARG A 88 3.54 7.49 -5.64
C ARG A 88 4.45 6.26 -5.65
N PRO A 89 4.74 5.62 -6.80
CA PRO A 89 5.50 4.37 -6.83
C PRO A 89 6.95 4.53 -6.36
N LEU A 90 7.54 5.72 -6.51
CA LEU A 90 8.91 5.99 -6.07
C LEU A 90 9.04 5.95 -4.53
N ASP A 91 7.98 6.25 -3.80
CA ASP A 91 7.99 6.16 -2.33
C ASP A 91 8.11 4.72 -1.83
N LEU A 92 7.71 3.73 -2.65
CA LEU A 92 7.88 2.31 -2.33
C LEU A 92 9.35 1.91 -2.21
N VAL A 93 10.24 2.52 -2.99
CA VAL A 93 11.69 2.31 -2.90
C VAL A 93 12.22 2.71 -1.52
N LEU A 94 11.57 3.70 -0.89
CA LEU A 94 11.86 4.17 0.46
C LEU A 94 11.07 3.41 1.55
N LEU A 95 10.48 2.25 1.21
CA LEU A 95 9.63 1.46 2.10
C LEU A 95 8.48 2.28 2.72
N ARG A 96 7.97 3.23 1.96
CA ARG A 96 6.82 4.06 2.30
C ARG A 96 5.77 3.95 1.22
N VAL A 97 4.56 3.59 1.59
CA VAL A 97 3.41 3.68 0.68
C VAL A 97 2.85 5.09 0.83
N ALA A 98 2.83 5.87 -0.23
CA ALA A 98 2.24 7.21 -0.23
C ALA A 98 1.34 7.39 -1.45
N ALA A 99 0.26 8.14 -1.26
CA ALA A 99 -0.66 8.50 -2.31
C ALA A 99 -1.12 9.94 -2.14
N ASP A 100 -1.23 10.64 -3.25
CA ASP A 100 -2.00 11.88 -3.34
C ASP A 100 -3.48 11.50 -3.27
N VAL A 101 -4.20 12.13 -2.37
CA VAL A 101 -5.61 11.87 -2.13
C VAL A 101 -6.39 13.16 -2.24
N GLU A 102 -7.46 13.13 -3.01
CA GLU A 102 -8.36 14.27 -3.18
C GLU A 102 -9.78 13.82 -2.82
N VAL A 103 -10.44 14.57 -1.95
CA VAL A 103 -11.80 14.30 -1.48
C VAL A 103 -12.68 15.48 -1.81
N HIS A 104 -13.78 15.20 -2.49
CA HIS A 104 -14.82 16.17 -2.77
C HIS A 104 -16.15 15.76 -2.13
N SER A 105 -16.84 16.72 -1.52
CA SER A 105 -18.20 16.51 -0.97
C SER A 105 -18.94 17.84 -0.95
N GLY A 106 -19.85 18.04 -1.89
CA GLY A 106 -20.51 19.32 -2.06
C GLY A 106 -19.51 20.47 -2.26
N ASN A 107 -19.55 21.47 -1.39
CA ASN A 107 -18.59 22.60 -1.40
C ASN A 107 -17.31 22.33 -0.61
N THR A 108 -17.13 21.13 -0.07
CA THR A 108 -15.90 20.71 0.60
C THR A 108 -14.94 20.11 -0.41
N LYS A 109 -13.72 20.62 -0.46
CA LYS A 109 -12.62 20.09 -1.23
C LYS A 109 -11.40 19.97 -0.34
N LEU A 110 -10.84 18.76 -0.25
CA LEU A 110 -9.63 18.46 0.51
C LEU A 110 -8.66 17.71 -0.39
N GLU A 111 -7.42 18.10 -0.36
CA GLU A 111 -6.33 17.43 -1.04
C GLU A 111 -5.14 17.29 -0.11
N GLY A 112 -4.40 16.19 -0.21
CA GLY A 112 -3.25 15.95 0.64
C GLY A 112 -2.54 14.65 0.28
N ILE A 113 -1.42 14.43 0.95
CA ILE A 113 -0.62 13.22 0.80
C ILE A 113 -0.86 12.33 2.00
N VAL A 114 -1.37 11.13 1.76
CA VAL A 114 -1.51 10.10 2.78
C VAL A 114 -0.39 9.08 2.62
N GLY A 115 0.41 8.92 3.66
CA GLY A 115 1.51 7.98 3.69
C GLY A 115 1.33 6.92 4.79
N TYR A 116 1.79 5.70 4.52
CA TYR A 116 1.88 4.63 5.53
C TYR A 116 3.32 4.13 5.63
N ARG A 117 3.86 4.13 6.84
CA ARG A 117 5.19 3.63 7.14
C ARG A 117 5.23 2.96 8.50
N PHE A 118 5.61 1.68 8.56
CA PHE A 118 5.85 0.91 9.80
C PHE A 118 4.78 1.08 10.89
N GLY A 119 3.49 1.00 10.53
CA GLY A 119 2.39 1.08 11.51
C GLY A 119 1.96 2.51 11.86
N SER A 120 2.51 3.52 11.20
CA SER A 120 2.09 4.92 11.32
C SER A 120 1.44 5.40 10.04
N VAL A 121 0.31 6.07 10.17
CA VAL A 121 -0.33 6.80 9.07
C VAL A 121 0.06 8.26 9.19
N LEU A 122 0.60 8.80 8.12
CA LEU A 122 1.04 10.19 8.00
C LEU A 122 0.13 10.89 6.99
N VAL A 123 -0.49 11.98 7.39
CA VAL A 123 -1.16 12.91 6.47
C VAL A 123 -0.28 14.15 6.37
N GLN A 124 0.15 14.46 5.18
CA GLN A 124 1.05 15.58 4.92
C GLN A 124 0.41 16.53 3.92
N SER A 125 0.70 17.82 4.07
CA SER A 125 0.21 18.87 3.15
C SER A 125 -1.29 18.74 2.88
N LEU A 126 -2.06 18.65 3.98
CA LEU A 126 -3.51 18.66 3.84
C LEU A 126 -3.96 20.10 3.63
N ASP A 127 -4.42 20.37 2.43
CA ASP A 127 -4.92 21.65 1.99
C ASP A 127 -6.38 21.55 1.56
N GLY A 128 -7.11 22.64 1.66
CA GLY A 128 -8.45 22.71 1.13
C GLY A 128 -9.42 23.54 1.98
N GLN A 129 -10.69 23.36 1.67
CA GLN A 129 -11.78 24.02 2.38
C GLN A 129 -12.84 23.02 2.80
N VAL A 130 -13.36 23.20 3.99
CA VAL A 130 -14.47 22.41 4.53
C VAL A 130 -15.70 23.32 4.66
N ALA A 131 -16.75 22.93 3.98
CA ALA A 131 -18.02 23.65 4.04
C ALA A 131 -18.71 23.43 5.39
N PRO A 132 -19.38 24.45 5.96
CA PRO A 132 -20.08 24.35 7.23
C PRO A 132 -21.15 23.24 7.25
N GLU A 133 -21.80 22.99 6.13
CA GLU A 133 -22.81 21.94 5.97
C GLU A 133 -22.22 20.54 6.21
N THR A 134 -21.00 20.32 5.74
CA THR A 134 -20.28 19.06 5.95
C THR A 134 -19.96 18.87 7.43
N LEU A 135 -19.53 19.92 8.12
CA LEU A 135 -19.20 19.86 9.54
C LEU A 135 -20.45 19.63 10.41
N LYS A 136 -21.55 20.31 10.11
CA LYS A 136 -22.84 20.13 10.79
C LYS A 136 -23.38 18.70 10.68
N SER A 137 -23.13 18.03 9.56
CA SER A 137 -23.58 16.65 9.36
C SER A 137 -22.74 15.61 10.12
N ILE A 138 -21.52 15.97 10.57
CA ILE A 138 -20.62 15.10 11.33
C ILE A 138 -20.79 15.32 12.83
N VAL A 139 -20.86 16.57 13.25
CA VAL A 139 -21.00 16.97 14.65
C VAL A 139 -22.00 18.09 14.75
N ASP A 140 -23.02 17.90 15.57
CA ASP A 140 -24.04 18.91 15.85
C ASP A 140 -23.50 19.97 16.82
N TRP A 141 -22.82 20.95 16.25
CA TRP A 141 -22.20 22.08 16.95
C TRP A 141 -22.51 23.38 16.21
N GLN A 142 -22.39 24.51 16.91
CA GLN A 142 -22.48 25.82 16.28
C GLN A 142 -21.23 26.14 15.47
N TRP A 143 -21.20 25.71 14.23
CA TRP A 143 -20.08 25.99 13.32
C TRP A 143 -20.19 27.39 12.72
N PRO A 144 -19.06 28.04 12.38
CA PRO A 144 -19.06 29.31 11.65
C PRO A 144 -19.83 29.18 10.33
N SER A 145 -20.44 30.26 9.90
CA SER A 145 -21.18 30.31 8.62
C SER A 145 -20.26 30.26 7.40
N ASN A 146 -18.98 30.54 7.59
CA ASN A 146 -17.99 30.55 6.53
C ASN A 146 -17.25 29.20 6.43
N ALA A 147 -16.82 28.86 5.22
CA ALA A 147 -16.00 27.68 5.02
C ALA A 147 -14.66 27.79 5.79
N ILE A 148 -14.26 26.69 6.43
CA ILE A 148 -12.98 26.61 7.12
C ILE A 148 -11.91 26.27 6.10
N GLN A 149 -10.89 27.10 5.99
CA GLN A 149 -9.72 26.84 5.17
C GLN A 149 -8.68 26.10 5.97
N LEU A 150 -8.22 25.00 5.42
CA LEU A 150 -7.09 24.22 5.91
C LEU A 150 -5.89 24.48 5.01
N LYS A 151 -4.73 24.75 5.61
CA LYS A 151 -3.51 25.01 4.86
C LYS A 151 -2.34 24.31 5.53
N ASP A 152 -1.67 23.46 4.75
CA ASP A 152 -0.45 22.74 5.13
C ASP A 152 -0.53 22.02 6.49
N ILE A 153 -1.63 21.30 6.71
CA ILE A 153 -1.82 20.55 7.95
C ILE A 153 -1.08 19.22 7.87
N HIS A 154 -0.30 18.93 8.89
CA HIS A 154 0.40 17.66 9.06
C HIS A 154 -0.17 16.90 10.25
N LEU A 155 -0.60 15.66 10.00
CA LEU A 155 -1.14 14.78 11.04
C LEU A 155 -0.36 13.46 11.05
N ASN A 156 -0.02 12.98 12.24
CA ASN A 156 0.67 11.71 12.43
C ASN A 156 -0.15 10.82 13.38
N PHE A 157 -0.71 9.75 12.83
CA PHE A 157 -1.49 8.77 13.59
C PHE A 157 -0.64 7.52 13.83
N LYS A 158 -0.07 7.39 15.02
CA LYS A 158 0.66 6.20 15.45
C LYS A 158 -0.32 5.22 16.11
N LYS A 159 -0.34 3.97 15.64
CA LYS A 159 -1.13 2.91 16.28
C LYS A 159 -0.56 2.64 17.68
N GLN A 160 -1.22 3.14 18.71
CA GLN A 160 -0.90 2.77 20.08
C GLN A 160 -1.34 1.33 20.32
N HIS A 161 -0.40 0.44 20.58
CA HIS A 161 -0.69 -0.86 21.13
C HIS A 161 -1.12 -0.64 22.61
N TYR A 162 -2.44 -0.61 22.86
CA TYR A 162 -2.91 -0.79 24.21
C TYR A 162 -2.57 -2.22 24.64
N LYS A 163 -1.47 -2.40 25.37
CA LYS A 163 -1.25 -3.59 26.20
C LYS A 163 -2.42 -3.62 27.19
N LYS A 164 -3.40 -4.48 26.95
CA LYS A 164 -4.34 -4.88 27.99
C LYS A 164 -3.52 -5.50 29.10
N LEU A 165 -3.27 -4.73 30.15
CA LEU A 165 -2.80 -5.26 31.41
C LEU A 165 -3.97 -6.08 31.97
N TYR A 166 -3.96 -7.36 31.71
CA TYR A 166 -4.78 -8.31 32.44
C TYR A 166 -4.21 -8.36 33.83
N ASN A 167 -4.82 -7.61 34.75
CA ASN A 167 -4.59 -7.76 36.18
C ASN A 167 -5.29 -9.06 36.58
N LYS A 168 -4.52 -10.09 36.87
CA LYS A 168 -4.94 -11.36 37.43
C LYS A 168 -5.00 -11.12 38.94
N SER A 169 -6.18 -10.95 39.46
CA SER A 169 -6.48 -11.12 40.93
C SER A 169 -7.10 -12.48 41.12
#